data_ab46ca6a0899862479e9ac84415c5ace
#
_entry.id   ab46ca6a0899862479e9ac84415c5ace
#
_cell.length_a   1.000
_cell.length_b   1.000
_cell.length_c   1.000
_cell.angle_alpha   90.00
_cell.angle_beta   90.00
_cell.angle_gamma   90.00
#
_symmetry.space_group_name_H-M   'P 1'
#
loop_
_entity.id
_entity.type
_entity.pdbx_description
1 polymer ?
#
loop_
_entity_poly.entity_id
_entity_poly.type
_entity_poly.pdbx_seq_one_letter_code
_entity_poly.pdbx_strand_id
1 'polypeptide(L)'
;AHTGAQQVKANDAFICLRALFYVATGFLYRWQAIRKMLAFDATLIPQDFTQIHASDNSEPTVSPDLTDHVSSEAINHPEPPKSQPSESLESEAITRQCLIDYMLNEAGWEILHVKGDIQGGKAAIEVKIEGMNKQFHPSGIGYADYVLFSKGGKPLAVIEAKSTIHSPETGRKQAIEYADCLEKKHGVRPVIYYTNGYTTKVIDGMDYPDREVISFHSHDDLEQLIQKRGRADITHLMIDDEITNRPYQKTAIKSLVEWLNRKHRRGLLVLATGTGKTRVSISLCKLLDNNNWIKRVLFLADRTELVKQARKNFEKYLPSQTMTSLSDDTEPNKSARFVFSTYQTMINYINAEPVEFSIGHFDLIIIDEAHRSVFGKYGAIFQYFDSLLIGLTATPRAEIDKNTFQLLELENEPNFEYTYDEAIADGYLCPYRLKKCNSKMINRGIRYDDLSPEQREQLEKVWEYEKAMKGIPEDEE
;
A
#
# COMPACT_ATOMS: atom_id res chain seq x y z
N ALA A 1 41.27 -28.89 7.99
CA ALA A 1 40.03 -28.15 7.86
C ALA A 1 40.21 -27.11 6.75
N HIS A 2 39.81 -27.44 5.53
CA HIS A 2 39.83 -26.51 4.40
C HIS A 2 38.41 -25.97 4.25
N THR A 3 38.18 -24.74 4.66
CA THR A 3 37.05 -23.95 4.23
C THR A 3 37.35 -23.49 2.79
N GLY A 4 36.78 -24.18 1.81
CA GLY A 4 36.76 -23.72 0.44
C GLY A 4 35.86 -22.47 0.34
N ALA A 5 36.47 -21.29 0.34
CA ALA A 5 35.82 -20.09 -0.13
C ALA A 5 35.46 -20.34 -1.61
N GLN A 6 34.19 -20.53 -1.91
CA GLN A 6 33.70 -20.54 -3.29
C GLN A 6 34.04 -19.17 -3.89
N GLN A 7 34.94 -19.17 -4.84
CA GLN A 7 35.31 -17.98 -5.60
C GLN A 7 34.05 -17.60 -6.42
N VAL A 8 33.38 -16.52 -6.01
CA VAL A 8 32.24 -15.96 -6.75
C VAL A 8 32.77 -15.65 -8.15
N LYS A 9 32.18 -16.24 -9.18
CA LYS A 9 32.56 -15.95 -10.55
C LYS A 9 32.23 -14.47 -10.86
N ALA A 10 33.07 -13.83 -11.66
CA ALA A 10 32.87 -12.42 -12.04
C ALA A 10 31.48 -12.16 -12.61
N ASN A 11 30.88 -13.11 -13.34
CA ASN A 11 29.51 -13.08 -13.82
C ASN A 11 28.48 -13.04 -12.68
N ASP A 12 28.69 -13.80 -11.61
CA ASP A 12 27.73 -13.82 -10.48
C ASP A 12 27.76 -12.48 -9.73
N ALA A 13 28.96 -11.91 -9.55
CA ALA A 13 29.12 -10.57 -8.96
C ALA A 13 28.47 -9.48 -9.82
N PHE A 14 28.60 -9.55 -11.14
CA PHE A 14 27.97 -8.64 -12.08
C PHE A 14 26.43 -8.73 -12.03
N ILE A 15 25.90 -9.94 -12.00
CA ILE A 15 24.45 -10.18 -11.86
C ILE A 15 23.92 -9.60 -10.55
N CYS A 16 24.64 -9.83 -9.43
CA CYS A 16 24.28 -9.27 -8.13
C CYS A 16 24.31 -7.74 -8.12
N LEU A 17 25.34 -7.11 -8.71
CA LEU A 17 25.47 -5.67 -8.79
C LEU A 17 24.35 -5.04 -9.63
N ARG A 18 24.04 -5.64 -10.77
CA ARG A 18 22.95 -5.24 -11.64
C ARG A 18 21.59 -5.38 -10.96
N ALA A 19 21.35 -6.47 -10.24
CA ALA A 19 20.15 -6.68 -9.45
C ALA A 19 20.01 -5.62 -8.34
N LEU A 20 21.08 -5.36 -7.59
CA LEU A 20 21.10 -4.35 -6.54
C LEU A 20 20.80 -2.95 -7.10
N PHE A 21 21.37 -2.60 -8.25
CA PHE A 21 21.09 -1.33 -8.93
C PHE A 21 19.61 -1.19 -9.29
N TYR A 22 19.00 -2.23 -9.87
CA TYR A 22 17.59 -2.19 -10.22
C TYR A 22 16.67 -2.17 -9.00
N VAL A 23 17.00 -2.89 -7.94
CA VAL A 23 16.26 -2.82 -6.66
C VAL A 23 16.33 -1.40 -6.09
N ALA A 24 17.53 -0.81 -6.02
CA ALA A 24 17.71 0.55 -5.50
C ALA A 24 16.97 1.60 -6.35
N THR A 25 17.09 1.54 -7.68
CA THR A 25 16.42 2.49 -8.58
C THR A 25 14.90 2.30 -8.59
N GLY A 26 14.42 1.06 -8.51
CA GLY A 26 12.99 0.76 -8.37
C GLY A 26 12.42 1.27 -7.06
N PHE A 27 13.16 1.13 -5.96
CA PHE A 27 12.81 1.71 -4.67
C PHE A 27 12.70 3.24 -4.76
N LEU A 28 13.72 3.92 -5.28
CA LEU A 28 13.72 5.37 -5.45
C LEU A 28 12.60 5.86 -6.37
N TYR A 29 12.28 5.12 -7.43
CA TYR A 29 11.18 5.43 -8.32
C TYR A 29 9.82 5.30 -7.64
N ARG A 30 9.58 4.20 -6.90
CA ARG A 30 8.34 4.00 -6.12
C ARG A 30 8.12 5.09 -5.06
N TRP A 31 9.19 5.55 -4.41
CA TRP A 31 9.12 6.64 -3.44
C TRP A 31 9.12 8.03 -4.11
N GLN A 32 8.95 8.11 -5.43
CA GLN A 32 8.96 9.36 -6.20
C GLN A 32 10.24 10.20 -6.04
N ALA A 33 11.30 9.61 -5.52
CA ALA A 33 12.59 10.27 -5.38
C ALA A 33 13.26 10.54 -6.74
N ILE A 34 12.96 9.71 -7.76
CA ILE A 34 13.37 9.91 -9.14
C ILE A 34 12.14 9.85 -10.06
N ARG A 35 12.06 10.75 -11.04
CA ARG A 35 10.92 10.83 -11.98
C ARG A 35 11.03 9.87 -13.17
N LYS A 36 12.20 9.30 -13.40
CA LYS A 36 12.48 8.39 -14.50
C LYS A 36 13.34 7.25 -14.01
N MET A 37 12.97 6.02 -14.35
CA MET A 37 13.82 4.88 -14.08
C MET A 37 15.14 4.98 -14.84
N LEU A 38 16.23 4.71 -14.14
CA LEU A 38 17.57 4.69 -14.72
C LEU A 38 17.81 3.31 -15.36
N ALA A 39 18.47 3.30 -16.51
CA ALA A 39 18.99 2.07 -17.10
C ALA A 39 20.34 1.73 -16.48
N PHE A 40 20.59 0.44 -16.24
CA PHE A 40 21.89 -0.02 -15.78
C PHE A 40 22.92 0.09 -16.92
N ASP A 41 23.97 0.87 -16.68
CA ASP A 41 25.06 1.01 -17.65
C ASP A 41 26.27 0.15 -17.24
N ALA A 42 26.43 -0.96 -17.93
CA ALA A 42 27.51 -1.91 -17.67
C ALA A 42 28.90 -1.34 -18.02
N THR A 43 28.97 -0.28 -18.82
CA THR A 43 30.28 0.30 -19.20
C THR A 43 30.92 1.13 -18.10
N LEU A 44 30.13 1.52 -17.09
CA LEU A 44 30.61 2.26 -15.91
C LEU A 44 31.32 1.35 -14.88
N ILE A 45 31.28 0.04 -15.06
CA ILE A 45 31.98 -0.91 -14.19
C ILE A 45 33.43 -1.01 -14.66
N PRO A 46 34.42 -0.79 -13.76
CA PRO A 46 35.81 -0.97 -14.10
C PRO A 46 36.08 -2.40 -14.59
N GLN A 47 36.81 -2.55 -15.72
CA GLN A 47 37.06 -3.84 -16.33
C GLN A 47 38.00 -4.76 -15.50
N ASP A 48 38.69 -4.19 -14.49
CA ASP A 48 39.62 -4.91 -13.62
C ASP A 48 39.02 -5.37 -12.28
N PHE A 49 37.84 -5.99 -12.32
CA PHE A 49 37.24 -6.61 -11.11
C PHE A 49 38.02 -7.85 -10.61
N THR A 50 39.09 -8.25 -11.26
CA THR A 50 39.88 -9.44 -10.91
C THR A 50 40.95 -9.22 -9.83
N GLN A 51 41.16 -7.98 -9.33
CA GLN A 51 42.16 -7.66 -8.32
C GLN A 51 41.61 -6.85 -7.14
N ILE A 52 40.61 -7.35 -6.44
CA ILE A 52 40.34 -6.86 -5.08
C ILE A 52 41.01 -7.84 -4.11
N HIS A 53 42.28 -7.56 -3.76
CA HIS A 53 42.91 -8.17 -2.63
C HIS A 53 42.22 -7.68 -1.34
N ALA A 54 41.82 -8.63 -0.52
CA ALA A 54 41.38 -8.40 0.83
C ALA A 54 42.52 -7.84 1.68
N SER A 55 42.61 -6.53 1.83
CA SER A 55 43.36 -5.85 2.89
C SER A 55 42.84 -4.41 3.00
N ASP A 56 41.93 -4.16 3.87
CA ASP A 56 41.98 -3.14 4.92
C ASP A 56 40.60 -3.02 5.61
N ASN A 57 40.62 -3.30 6.90
CA ASN A 57 39.56 -2.91 7.82
C ASN A 57 39.69 -1.41 8.09
N SER A 58 38.95 -0.57 7.36
CA SER A 58 38.68 0.80 7.76
C SER A 58 37.27 1.18 7.33
N GLU A 59 36.45 1.53 8.30
CA GLU A 59 35.09 2.03 8.11
C GLU A 59 35.09 3.27 7.18
N PRO A 60 34.17 3.37 6.21
CA PRO A 60 34.05 4.56 5.39
C PRO A 60 33.30 5.66 6.17
N THR A 61 33.99 6.72 6.54
CA THR A 61 33.40 8.00 6.94
C THR A 61 32.68 8.61 5.73
N VAL A 62 31.39 8.76 5.85
CA VAL A 62 30.54 9.46 4.87
C VAL A 62 30.75 10.96 5.05
N SER A 63 31.34 11.62 4.07
CA SER A 63 31.35 13.08 3.98
C SER A 63 30.11 13.57 3.23
N PRO A 64 29.41 14.60 3.73
CA PRO A 64 28.27 15.20 3.05
C PRO A 64 28.75 16.39 2.20
N ASP A 65 29.01 16.16 0.90
CA ASP A 65 29.11 17.26 -0.06
C ASP A 65 28.83 16.77 -1.48
N LEU A 66 27.59 16.94 -1.89
CA LEU A 66 27.19 16.94 -3.31
C LEU A 66 25.89 17.74 -3.47
N THR A 67 26.01 19.05 -3.26
CA THR A 67 25.10 20.03 -3.87
C THR A 67 25.93 20.83 -4.87
N ASP A 68 25.37 20.95 -6.06
CA ASP A 68 25.58 21.91 -7.11
C ASP A 68 26.19 21.41 -8.43
N HIS A 69 25.46 21.86 -9.46
CA HIS A 69 25.73 21.91 -10.89
C HIS A 69 25.23 20.75 -11.75
N VAL A 70 23.94 20.85 -12.12
CA VAL A 70 23.46 20.31 -13.40
C VAL A 70 23.08 21.48 -14.31
N SER A 71 23.99 21.87 -15.16
CA SER A 71 23.73 22.76 -16.29
C SER A 71 22.98 21.98 -17.39
N SER A 72 21.91 22.61 -17.87
CA SER A 72 21.08 22.12 -18.97
C SER A 72 21.82 22.26 -20.32
N GLU A 73 22.42 21.18 -20.79
CA GLU A 73 22.80 21.07 -22.22
C GLU A 73 21.99 19.94 -22.86
N ALA A 74 21.36 20.26 -23.99
CA ALA A 74 20.58 19.35 -24.79
C ALA A 74 21.48 18.29 -25.44
N ILE A 75 21.40 17.05 -24.97
CA ILE A 75 22.09 15.92 -25.57
C ILE A 75 21.19 15.34 -26.68
N ASN A 76 21.66 15.44 -27.92
CA ASN A 76 21.09 14.70 -29.05
C ASN A 76 21.24 13.20 -28.80
N HIS A 77 20.12 12.50 -28.69
CA HIS A 77 20.10 11.05 -28.55
C HIS A 77 20.34 10.38 -29.91
N PRO A 78 21.32 9.49 -30.03
CA PRO A 78 21.33 8.52 -31.14
C PRO A 78 20.17 7.55 -30.96
N GLU A 79 19.53 7.13 -32.05
CA GLU A 79 18.50 6.08 -32.03
C GLU A 79 19.04 4.83 -31.35
N PRO A 80 18.21 4.17 -30.49
CA PRO A 80 18.64 2.95 -29.82
C PRO A 80 18.93 1.86 -30.86
N PRO A 81 20.03 1.09 -30.70
CA PRO A 81 20.32 -0.03 -31.58
C PRO A 81 19.17 -1.05 -31.51
N LYS A 82 18.76 -1.58 -32.65
CA LYS A 82 17.77 -2.64 -32.74
C LYS A 82 18.24 -3.82 -31.91
N SER A 83 17.55 -4.09 -30.79
CA SER A 83 17.85 -5.18 -29.87
C SER A 83 17.79 -6.53 -30.58
N GLN A 84 18.83 -7.34 -30.43
CA GLN A 84 18.84 -8.72 -30.89
C GLN A 84 17.95 -9.57 -29.95
N PRO A 85 17.26 -10.62 -30.46
CA PRO A 85 16.32 -11.43 -29.65
C PRO A 85 16.91 -12.12 -28.42
N SER A 86 18.23 -12.29 -28.37
CA SER A 86 18.94 -12.93 -27.23
C SER A 86 19.02 -12.05 -25.96
N GLU A 87 19.16 -10.72 -26.10
CA GLU A 87 19.27 -9.82 -24.94
C GLU A 87 17.96 -9.65 -24.17
N SER A 88 16.81 -9.80 -24.85
CA SER A 88 15.50 -9.67 -24.19
C SER A 88 15.18 -10.88 -23.30
N LEU A 89 15.54 -12.09 -23.69
CA LEU A 89 15.29 -13.33 -22.93
C LEU A 89 16.16 -13.42 -21.67
N GLU A 90 17.44 -13.04 -21.74
CA GLU A 90 18.32 -12.96 -20.56
C GLU A 90 17.82 -11.91 -19.56
N SER A 91 17.36 -10.77 -20.04
CA SER A 91 16.79 -9.70 -19.20
C SER A 91 15.50 -10.13 -18.49
N GLU A 92 14.62 -10.89 -19.13
CA GLU A 92 13.41 -11.46 -18.51
C GLU A 92 13.73 -12.51 -17.44
N ALA A 93 14.69 -13.40 -17.69
CA ALA A 93 15.14 -14.41 -16.73
C ALA A 93 15.71 -13.74 -15.45
N ILE A 94 16.51 -12.68 -15.61
CA ILE A 94 17.06 -11.91 -14.49
C ILE A 94 15.94 -11.23 -13.70
N THR A 95 14.96 -10.64 -14.39
CA THR A 95 13.79 -10.01 -13.72
C THR A 95 13.04 -11.03 -12.87
N ARG A 96 12.83 -12.24 -13.39
CA ARG A 96 12.18 -13.32 -12.65
C ARG A 96 12.97 -13.70 -11.41
N GLN A 97 14.24 -14.09 -11.56
CA GLN A 97 15.06 -14.59 -10.44
C GLN A 97 15.34 -13.53 -9.37
N CYS A 98 15.59 -12.28 -9.75
CA CYS A 98 16.04 -11.26 -8.80
C CYS A 98 14.88 -10.49 -8.13
N LEU A 99 13.76 -10.32 -8.82
CA LEU A 99 12.67 -9.46 -8.33
C LEU A 99 11.42 -10.27 -8.00
N ILE A 100 10.97 -11.12 -8.93
CA ILE A 100 9.69 -11.82 -8.77
C ILE A 100 9.83 -12.95 -7.77
N ASP A 101 10.90 -13.75 -7.83
CA ASP A 101 11.16 -14.81 -6.86
C ASP A 101 11.28 -14.26 -5.44
N TYR A 102 11.98 -13.13 -5.28
CA TYR A 102 12.08 -12.46 -3.98
C TYR A 102 10.71 -12.06 -3.44
N MET A 103 9.88 -11.37 -4.25
CA MET A 103 8.53 -10.94 -3.84
C MET A 103 7.59 -12.12 -3.54
N LEU A 104 7.71 -13.24 -4.29
CA LEU A 104 6.94 -14.45 -4.04
C LEU A 104 7.36 -15.11 -2.71
N ASN A 105 8.64 -15.20 -2.44
CA ASN A 105 9.16 -15.74 -1.18
C ASN A 105 8.71 -14.88 0.02
N GLU A 106 8.75 -13.55 -0.08
CA GLU A 106 8.22 -12.66 0.96
C GLU A 106 6.71 -12.83 1.17
N ALA A 107 5.97 -13.11 0.11
CA ALA A 107 4.54 -13.44 0.19
C ALA A 107 4.27 -14.86 0.75
N GLY A 108 5.33 -15.61 1.09
CA GLY A 108 5.24 -16.94 1.70
C GLY A 108 5.10 -18.09 0.69
N TRP A 109 5.41 -17.86 -0.60
CA TRP A 109 5.40 -18.90 -1.62
C TRP A 109 6.73 -19.61 -1.70
N GLU A 110 6.72 -20.95 -1.60
CA GLU A 110 7.85 -21.80 -1.94
C GLU A 110 7.88 -22.03 -3.47
N ILE A 111 8.98 -21.67 -4.11
CA ILE A 111 9.12 -21.73 -5.57
C ILE A 111 9.76 -23.07 -5.97
N LEU A 112 9.14 -23.77 -6.92
CA LEU A 112 9.67 -24.98 -7.52
C LEU A 112 10.63 -24.62 -8.66
N HIS A 113 11.93 -24.89 -8.50
CA HIS A 113 12.94 -24.53 -9.49
C HIS A 113 13.03 -25.49 -10.69
N VAL A 114 12.20 -26.54 -10.72
CA VAL A 114 12.10 -27.47 -11.85
C VAL A 114 10.96 -27.00 -12.76
N LYS A 115 11.29 -26.70 -14.02
CA LYS A 115 10.32 -26.22 -15.01
C LYS A 115 9.15 -27.19 -15.18
N GLY A 116 7.93 -26.68 -15.05
CA GLY A 116 6.71 -27.48 -15.21
C GLY A 116 6.41 -28.46 -14.09
N ASP A 117 7.21 -28.51 -13.02
CA ASP A 117 6.85 -29.28 -11.82
C ASP A 117 5.68 -28.59 -11.09
N ILE A 118 4.68 -29.36 -10.67
CA ILE A 118 3.47 -28.85 -10.03
C ILE A 118 3.26 -29.57 -8.71
N GLN A 119 3.30 -28.81 -7.63
CA GLN A 119 3.01 -29.29 -6.28
C GLN A 119 1.99 -28.38 -5.60
N GLY A 120 1.06 -28.98 -4.86
CA GLY A 120 0.06 -28.22 -4.11
C GLY A 120 0.68 -27.31 -3.04
N GLY A 121 0.19 -26.08 -2.94
CA GLY A 121 0.65 -25.06 -2.00
C GLY A 121 1.91 -24.33 -2.43
N LYS A 122 2.43 -24.52 -3.64
CA LYS A 122 3.68 -23.95 -4.14
C LYS A 122 3.50 -23.14 -5.41
N ALA A 123 4.53 -22.36 -5.75
CA ALA A 123 4.67 -21.64 -7.01
C ALA A 123 5.44 -22.51 -8.02
N ALA A 124 4.81 -22.86 -9.13
CA ALA A 124 5.42 -23.58 -10.23
C ALA A 124 5.89 -22.61 -11.31
N ILE A 125 7.06 -22.87 -11.91
CA ILE A 125 7.65 -22.03 -12.96
C ILE A 125 7.49 -22.67 -14.34
N GLU A 126 7.39 -21.83 -15.38
CA GLU A 126 7.28 -22.23 -16.80
C GLU A 126 6.24 -23.36 -17.01
N VAL A 127 5.05 -23.15 -16.48
CA VAL A 127 3.98 -24.15 -16.51
C VAL A 127 3.37 -24.21 -17.89
N LYS A 128 3.33 -25.42 -18.47
CA LYS A 128 2.70 -25.69 -19.78
C LYS A 128 1.20 -25.49 -19.71
N ILE A 129 0.66 -24.58 -20.53
CA ILE A 129 -0.76 -24.28 -20.69
C ILE A 129 -1.22 -24.76 -22.07
N GLU A 130 -2.23 -25.63 -22.10
CA GLU A 130 -2.82 -26.17 -23.32
C GLU A 130 -4.17 -25.51 -23.61
N GLY A 131 -4.57 -25.48 -24.87
CA GLY A 131 -5.85 -24.88 -25.30
C GLY A 131 -5.74 -23.40 -25.67
N MET A 132 -4.53 -22.89 -25.89
CA MET A 132 -4.29 -21.51 -26.36
C MET A 132 -4.90 -21.28 -27.75
N ASN A 133 -5.25 -20.02 -28.03
CA ASN A 133 -5.78 -19.62 -29.32
C ASN A 133 -4.74 -19.87 -30.43
N LYS A 134 -5.06 -20.78 -31.37
CA LYS A 134 -4.16 -21.17 -32.47
C LYS A 134 -3.82 -20.02 -33.44
N GLN A 135 -4.59 -18.94 -33.47
CA GLN A 135 -4.27 -17.76 -34.25
C GLN A 135 -3.02 -17.03 -33.76
N PHE A 136 -2.79 -17.05 -32.44
CA PHE A 136 -1.65 -16.40 -31.79
C PHE A 136 -0.58 -17.43 -31.37
N HIS A 137 -0.99 -18.63 -31.03
CA HIS A 137 -0.13 -19.76 -30.64
C HIS A 137 -0.39 -20.98 -31.54
N PRO A 138 0.33 -21.10 -32.68
CA PRO A 138 0.04 -22.17 -33.67
C PRO A 138 0.06 -23.58 -33.12
N SER A 139 0.89 -23.85 -32.08
CA SER A 139 0.93 -25.13 -31.36
C SER A 139 -0.28 -25.36 -30.46
N GLY A 140 -1.06 -24.33 -30.14
CA GLY A 140 -2.08 -24.37 -29.10
C GLY A 140 -1.54 -24.52 -27.68
N ILE A 141 -0.24 -24.29 -27.48
CA ILE A 141 0.47 -24.44 -26.21
C ILE A 141 1.16 -23.11 -25.89
N GLY A 142 1.07 -22.69 -24.63
CA GLY A 142 1.82 -21.59 -24.04
C GLY A 142 2.54 -22.04 -22.76
N TYR A 143 3.37 -21.19 -22.22
CA TYR A 143 4.09 -21.42 -20.97
C TYR A 143 3.92 -20.21 -20.09
N ALA A 144 3.20 -20.35 -18.97
CA ALA A 144 3.08 -19.29 -17.99
C ALA A 144 4.33 -19.20 -17.14
N ASP A 145 4.85 -18.01 -16.90
CA ASP A 145 6.07 -17.82 -16.12
C ASP A 145 5.94 -18.40 -14.72
N TYR A 146 4.82 -18.12 -14.03
CA TYR A 146 4.48 -18.76 -12.76
C TYR A 146 3.00 -19.10 -12.70
N VAL A 147 2.68 -20.20 -12.02
CA VAL A 147 1.33 -20.54 -11.57
C VAL A 147 1.39 -20.91 -10.09
N LEU A 148 0.58 -20.22 -9.29
CA LEU A 148 0.48 -20.43 -7.85
C LEU A 148 -0.65 -21.42 -7.57
N PHE A 149 -0.34 -22.50 -6.87
CA PHE A 149 -1.31 -23.57 -6.61
C PHE A 149 -1.81 -23.61 -5.17
N SER A 150 -3.11 -23.87 -4.98
CA SER A 150 -3.66 -24.21 -3.68
C SER A 150 -3.08 -25.52 -3.16
N LYS A 151 -3.19 -25.77 -1.85
CA LYS A 151 -2.82 -27.06 -1.24
C LYS A 151 -3.51 -28.25 -1.92
N GLY A 152 -4.70 -28.05 -2.47
CA GLY A 152 -5.46 -29.04 -3.24
C GLY A 152 -5.08 -29.13 -4.73
N GLY A 153 -4.04 -28.43 -5.19
CA GLY A 153 -3.54 -28.47 -6.57
C GLY A 153 -4.39 -27.69 -7.59
N LYS A 154 -5.32 -26.84 -7.14
CA LYS A 154 -6.04 -25.92 -8.03
C LYS A 154 -5.23 -24.65 -8.25
N PRO A 155 -5.20 -24.07 -9.47
CA PRO A 155 -4.50 -22.82 -9.71
C PRO A 155 -5.22 -21.66 -9.00
N LEU A 156 -4.51 -20.94 -8.15
CA LEU A 156 -4.98 -19.74 -7.45
C LEU A 156 -4.62 -18.47 -8.22
N ALA A 157 -3.42 -18.43 -8.80
CA ALA A 157 -3.00 -17.30 -9.61
C ALA A 157 -2.10 -17.73 -10.76
N VAL A 158 -2.09 -16.91 -11.81
CA VAL A 158 -1.15 -16.97 -12.92
C VAL A 158 -0.41 -15.65 -13.02
N ILE A 159 0.91 -15.71 -13.25
CA ILE A 159 1.78 -14.54 -13.34
C ILE A 159 2.49 -14.59 -14.68
N GLU A 160 2.39 -13.49 -15.43
CA GLU A 160 3.17 -13.24 -16.63
C GLU A 160 4.16 -12.13 -16.36
N ALA A 161 5.43 -12.42 -16.61
CA ALA A 161 6.55 -11.52 -16.39
C ALA A 161 7.07 -10.94 -17.70
N LYS A 162 7.46 -9.68 -17.68
CA LYS A 162 8.20 -9.03 -18.76
C LYS A 162 9.51 -8.47 -18.22
N SER A 163 10.46 -8.21 -19.09
CA SER A 163 11.71 -7.59 -18.67
C SER A 163 11.45 -6.17 -18.13
N THR A 164 12.31 -5.71 -17.23
CA THR A 164 12.20 -4.40 -16.56
C THR A 164 12.14 -3.21 -17.52
N ILE A 165 12.63 -3.36 -18.76
CA ILE A 165 12.62 -2.32 -19.80
C ILE A 165 11.28 -2.22 -20.53
N HIS A 166 10.41 -3.22 -20.41
CA HIS A 166 9.10 -3.24 -21.06
C HIS A 166 7.98 -2.86 -20.08
N SER A 167 6.91 -2.28 -20.63
CA SER A 167 5.69 -2.08 -19.84
C SER A 167 5.07 -3.43 -19.47
N PRO A 168 4.59 -3.63 -18.23
CA PRO A 168 3.89 -4.85 -17.85
C PRO A 168 2.64 -5.10 -18.70
N GLU A 169 2.02 -4.06 -19.25
CA GLU A 169 0.84 -4.16 -20.13
C GLU A 169 1.05 -5.05 -21.36
N THR A 170 2.29 -5.22 -21.82
CA THR A 170 2.62 -6.13 -22.91
C THR A 170 2.31 -7.59 -22.60
N GLY A 171 2.39 -7.99 -21.32
CA GLY A 171 2.05 -9.34 -20.84
C GLY A 171 0.57 -9.54 -20.52
N ARG A 172 -0.21 -8.47 -20.38
CA ARG A 172 -1.60 -8.52 -19.92
C ARG A 172 -2.49 -9.47 -20.70
N LYS A 173 -2.46 -9.37 -22.03
CA LYS A 173 -3.29 -10.20 -22.91
C LYS A 173 -2.94 -11.69 -22.79
N GLN A 174 -1.66 -12.00 -22.72
CA GLN A 174 -1.14 -13.35 -22.59
C GLN A 174 -1.54 -13.96 -21.23
N ALA A 175 -1.42 -13.20 -20.14
CA ALA A 175 -1.83 -13.62 -18.81
C ALA A 175 -3.35 -13.94 -18.73
N ILE A 176 -4.18 -13.15 -19.41
CA ILE A 176 -5.63 -13.40 -19.51
C ILE A 176 -5.91 -14.71 -20.28
N GLU A 177 -5.25 -14.94 -21.41
CA GLU A 177 -5.41 -16.19 -22.18
C GLU A 177 -5.01 -17.42 -21.36
N TYR A 178 -3.94 -17.35 -20.59
CA TYR A 178 -3.55 -18.42 -19.66
C TYR A 178 -4.63 -18.68 -18.60
N ALA A 179 -5.17 -17.62 -18.00
CA ALA A 179 -6.24 -17.75 -17.03
C ALA A 179 -7.50 -18.41 -17.63
N ASP A 180 -7.87 -18.03 -18.86
CA ASP A 180 -9.01 -18.62 -19.59
C ASP A 180 -8.83 -20.14 -19.83
N CYS A 181 -7.60 -20.54 -20.18
CA CYS A 181 -7.28 -21.97 -20.36
C CYS A 181 -7.29 -22.74 -19.04
N LEU A 182 -6.72 -22.16 -17.98
CA LEU A 182 -6.72 -22.76 -16.64
C LEU A 182 -8.13 -22.87 -16.07
N GLU A 183 -8.98 -21.86 -16.25
CA GLU A 183 -10.38 -21.90 -15.85
C GLU A 183 -11.15 -23.01 -16.54
N LYS A 184 -11.00 -23.19 -17.85
CA LYS A 184 -11.63 -24.29 -18.62
C LYS A 184 -11.20 -25.65 -18.11
N LYS A 185 -9.93 -25.80 -17.70
CA LYS A 185 -9.36 -27.07 -17.25
C LYS A 185 -9.73 -27.38 -15.80
N HIS A 186 -9.73 -26.38 -14.92
CA HIS A 186 -9.86 -26.57 -13.47
C HIS A 186 -11.20 -26.12 -12.88
N GLY A 187 -12.04 -25.46 -13.67
CA GLY A 187 -13.36 -24.95 -13.25
C GLY A 187 -13.32 -23.73 -12.33
N VAL A 188 -12.14 -23.16 -12.09
CA VAL A 188 -11.93 -21.96 -11.28
C VAL A 188 -10.95 -21.04 -12.01
N ARG A 189 -11.36 -19.79 -12.22
CA ARG A 189 -10.49 -18.77 -12.81
C ARG A 189 -9.42 -18.35 -11.81
N PRO A 190 -8.12 -18.47 -12.13
CA PRO A 190 -7.08 -17.94 -11.26
C PRO A 190 -7.11 -16.40 -11.20
N VAL A 191 -6.52 -15.83 -10.17
CA VAL A 191 -6.16 -14.41 -10.13
C VAL A 191 -5.04 -14.17 -11.14
N ILE A 192 -5.06 -13.06 -11.83
CA ILE A 192 -4.10 -12.79 -12.91
C ILE A 192 -3.17 -11.69 -12.46
N TYR A 193 -1.87 -11.92 -12.58
CA TYR A 193 -0.85 -10.91 -12.43
C TYR A 193 -0.07 -10.74 -13.73
N TYR A 194 0.29 -9.50 -14.01
CA TYR A 194 1.26 -9.19 -15.04
C TYR A 194 2.22 -8.12 -14.51
N THR A 195 3.51 -8.34 -14.73
CA THR A 195 4.54 -7.58 -14.03
C THR A 195 5.80 -7.43 -14.89
N ASN A 196 6.58 -6.37 -14.62
CA ASN A 196 7.96 -6.23 -15.11
C ASN A 196 8.98 -6.20 -13.94
N GLY A 197 8.57 -6.69 -12.76
CA GLY A 197 9.37 -6.68 -11.55
C GLY A 197 9.30 -5.39 -10.75
N TYR A 198 9.01 -4.25 -11.36
CA TYR A 198 8.83 -2.96 -10.68
C TYR A 198 7.37 -2.57 -10.50
N THR A 199 6.59 -2.78 -11.53
CA THR A 199 5.15 -2.56 -11.52
C THR A 199 4.47 -3.91 -11.63
N THR A 200 3.67 -4.25 -10.64
CA THR A 200 2.86 -5.45 -10.61
C THR A 200 1.39 -5.06 -10.63
N LYS A 201 0.65 -5.57 -11.60
CA LYS A 201 -0.80 -5.35 -11.71
C LYS A 201 -1.57 -6.63 -11.51
N VAL A 202 -2.76 -6.50 -10.92
CA VAL A 202 -3.65 -7.62 -10.60
C VAL A 202 -5.04 -7.46 -11.22
N ILE A 203 -5.59 -8.58 -11.71
CA ILE A 203 -6.99 -8.76 -12.10
C ILE A 203 -7.57 -9.86 -11.21
N ASP A 204 -8.47 -9.51 -10.32
CA ASP A 204 -9.00 -10.43 -9.31
C ASP A 204 -10.26 -11.21 -9.74
N GLY A 205 -10.87 -10.83 -10.86
CA GLY A 205 -12.11 -11.45 -11.36
C GLY A 205 -13.36 -11.00 -10.60
N MET A 206 -13.32 -9.84 -9.92
CA MET A 206 -14.46 -9.20 -9.25
C MET A 206 -14.99 -7.97 -10.00
N ASP A 207 -14.64 -7.84 -11.30
CA ASP A 207 -15.00 -6.73 -12.19
C ASP A 207 -14.48 -5.37 -11.75
N TYR A 208 -13.43 -5.34 -10.91
CA TYR A 208 -12.66 -4.13 -10.69
C TYR A 208 -11.73 -3.88 -11.87
N PRO A 209 -11.40 -2.60 -12.16
CA PRO A 209 -10.29 -2.27 -13.06
C PRO A 209 -8.99 -2.94 -12.60
N ASP A 210 -8.11 -3.20 -13.55
CA ASP A 210 -6.75 -3.67 -13.26
C ASP A 210 -6.07 -2.64 -12.35
N ARG A 211 -5.45 -3.10 -11.28
CA ARG A 211 -4.84 -2.22 -10.28
C ARG A 211 -3.42 -2.61 -9.96
N GLU A 212 -2.64 -1.62 -9.60
CA GLU A 212 -1.26 -1.83 -9.14
C GLU A 212 -1.25 -2.32 -7.69
N VAL A 213 -0.39 -3.30 -7.42
CA VAL A 213 -0.11 -3.85 -6.09
C VAL A 213 1.40 -3.86 -5.85
N ILE A 214 1.79 -3.70 -4.59
CA ILE A 214 3.21 -3.58 -4.25
C ILE A 214 3.97 -4.92 -4.32
N SER A 215 3.25 -6.04 -4.15
CA SER A 215 3.80 -7.39 -4.13
C SER A 215 2.71 -8.40 -4.51
N PHE A 216 2.96 -9.70 -4.31
CA PHE A 216 1.99 -10.76 -4.53
C PHE A 216 1.19 -11.07 -3.26
N HIS A 217 -0.03 -11.54 -3.43
CA HIS A 217 -0.87 -12.02 -2.35
C HIS A 217 -0.36 -13.35 -1.81
N SER A 218 -0.52 -13.57 -0.50
CA SER A 218 -0.24 -14.85 0.12
C SER A 218 -1.24 -15.93 -0.34
N HIS A 219 -0.96 -17.18 0.01
CA HIS A 219 -1.87 -18.31 -0.28
C HIS A 219 -3.29 -18.05 0.26
N ASP A 220 -3.40 -17.65 1.52
CA ASP A 220 -4.68 -17.42 2.18
C ASP A 220 -5.42 -16.22 1.57
N ASP A 221 -4.70 -15.17 1.18
CA ASP A 221 -5.29 -14.00 0.52
C ASP A 221 -5.91 -14.38 -0.83
N LEU A 222 -5.20 -15.18 -1.65
CA LEU A 222 -5.72 -15.62 -2.94
C LEU A 222 -6.95 -16.49 -2.81
N GLU A 223 -6.97 -17.42 -1.85
CA GLU A 223 -8.16 -18.22 -1.58
C GLU A 223 -9.34 -17.33 -1.16
N GLN A 224 -9.12 -16.34 -0.32
CA GLN A 224 -10.16 -15.38 0.07
C GLN A 224 -10.64 -14.53 -1.10
N LEU A 225 -9.74 -14.03 -1.95
CA LEU A 225 -10.10 -13.26 -3.14
C LEU A 225 -11.03 -14.07 -4.06
N ILE A 226 -10.71 -15.34 -4.31
CA ILE A 226 -11.54 -16.24 -5.13
C ILE A 226 -12.89 -16.50 -4.48
N GLN A 227 -12.94 -16.73 -3.16
CA GLN A 227 -14.19 -16.93 -2.43
C GLN A 227 -15.12 -15.71 -2.47
N LYS A 228 -14.57 -14.49 -2.45
CA LYS A 228 -15.34 -13.24 -2.49
C LYS A 228 -15.96 -12.95 -3.86
N ARG A 229 -15.59 -13.65 -4.93
CA ARG A 229 -16.24 -13.49 -6.24
C ARG A 229 -17.74 -13.81 -6.21
N GLY A 230 -18.15 -14.67 -5.28
CA GLY A 230 -19.57 -15.00 -5.02
C GLY A 230 -20.28 -14.05 -4.06
N ARG A 231 -19.74 -12.83 -3.80
CA ARG A 231 -20.37 -11.86 -2.91
C ARG A 231 -21.71 -11.37 -3.45
N ALA A 232 -22.66 -11.11 -2.54
CA ALA A 232 -23.98 -10.63 -2.89
C ALA A 232 -23.97 -9.14 -3.28
N ASP A 233 -24.95 -8.73 -4.08
CA ASP A 233 -25.30 -7.32 -4.25
C ASP A 233 -25.81 -6.76 -2.92
N ILE A 234 -25.24 -5.64 -2.47
CA ILE A 234 -25.53 -5.01 -1.18
C ILE A 234 -26.45 -3.79 -1.28
N THR A 235 -26.90 -3.41 -2.48
CA THR A 235 -27.68 -2.17 -2.71
C THR A 235 -29.01 -2.15 -1.97
N HIS A 236 -29.68 -3.30 -1.85
CA HIS A 236 -31.02 -3.41 -1.28
C HIS A 236 -31.07 -4.01 0.13
N LEU A 237 -29.92 -4.08 0.81
CA LEU A 237 -29.84 -4.69 2.11
C LEU A 237 -30.32 -3.78 3.23
N MET A 238 -30.90 -4.38 4.26
CA MET A 238 -31.35 -3.66 5.43
C MET A 238 -30.19 -3.29 6.33
N ILE A 239 -30.12 -2.00 6.67
CA ILE A 239 -29.16 -1.48 7.64
C ILE A 239 -29.72 -1.71 9.04
N ASP A 240 -28.86 -2.14 9.96
CA ASP A 240 -29.22 -2.48 11.33
C ASP A 240 -29.61 -1.23 12.13
N ASP A 241 -30.88 -1.15 12.55
CA ASP A 241 -31.45 -0.05 13.31
C ASP A 241 -30.95 0.04 14.77
N GLU A 242 -30.46 -1.06 15.34
CA GLU A 242 -29.86 -1.04 16.68
C GLU A 242 -28.53 -0.30 16.70
N ILE A 243 -27.79 -0.36 15.60
CA ILE A 243 -26.51 0.33 15.43
C ILE A 243 -26.71 1.75 14.91
N THR A 244 -27.50 1.91 13.83
CA THR A 244 -27.72 3.20 13.15
C THR A 244 -29.20 3.45 12.89
N ASN A 245 -29.83 4.22 13.78
CA ASN A 245 -31.25 4.54 13.72
C ASN A 245 -31.57 5.92 13.15
N ARG A 246 -30.56 6.77 12.92
CA ARG A 246 -30.77 8.13 12.40
C ARG A 246 -30.80 8.12 10.86
N PRO A 247 -31.74 8.87 10.23
CA PRO A 247 -31.90 8.86 8.76
C PRO A 247 -30.61 9.16 7.99
N TYR A 248 -29.87 10.21 8.38
CA TYR A 248 -28.63 10.61 7.72
C TYR A 248 -27.53 9.54 7.81
N GLN A 249 -27.46 8.76 8.92
CA GLN A 249 -26.51 7.66 9.06
C GLN A 249 -26.80 6.57 8.05
N LYS A 250 -28.07 6.23 7.86
CA LYS A 250 -28.51 5.27 6.84
C LYS A 250 -28.22 5.77 5.44
N THR A 251 -28.45 7.05 5.16
CA THR A 251 -28.13 7.68 3.87
C THR A 251 -26.63 7.62 3.59
N ALA A 252 -25.79 7.91 4.59
CA ALA A 252 -24.33 7.81 4.46
C ALA A 252 -23.87 6.39 4.11
N ILE A 253 -24.43 5.37 4.77
CA ILE A 253 -24.10 3.97 4.48
C ILE A 253 -24.57 3.59 3.08
N LYS A 254 -25.79 3.95 2.68
CA LYS A 254 -26.33 3.67 1.34
C LYS A 254 -25.48 4.28 0.24
N SER A 255 -25.06 5.54 0.41
CA SER A 255 -24.20 6.23 -0.54
C SER A 255 -22.87 5.49 -0.76
N LEU A 256 -22.21 5.02 0.31
CA LEU A 256 -21.02 4.19 0.19
C LEU A 256 -21.28 2.83 -0.45
N VAL A 257 -22.36 2.16 -0.08
CA VAL A 257 -22.74 0.86 -0.63
C VAL A 257 -22.98 0.95 -2.14
N GLU A 258 -23.71 1.96 -2.60
CA GLU A 258 -23.92 2.22 -4.02
C GLU A 258 -22.59 2.48 -4.75
N TRP A 259 -21.70 3.25 -4.11
CA TRP A 259 -20.39 3.56 -4.65
C TRP A 259 -19.51 2.32 -4.79
N LEU A 260 -19.44 1.47 -3.76
CA LEU A 260 -18.70 0.20 -3.78
C LEU A 260 -19.28 -0.77 -4.83
N ASN A 261 -20.60 -0.82 -5.00
CA ASN A 261 -21.26 -1.65 -6.02
C ASN A 261 -20.90 -1.22 -7.45
N ARG A 262 -20.65 0.08 -7.66
CA ARG A 262 -20.14 0.62 -8.94
C ARG A 262 -18.65 0.33 -9.16
N LYS A 263 -18.07 -0.58 -8.37
CA LYS A 263 -16.67 -1.04 -8.48
C LYS A 263 -15.63 0.03 -8.10
N HIS A 264 -16.01 1.01 -7.30
CA HIS A 264 -15.05 1.87 -6.63
C HIS A 264 -14.52 1.17 -5.38
N ARG A 265 -13.25 1.41 -5.04
CA ARG A 265 -12.60 0.76 -3.89
C ARG A 265 -12.34 1.70 -2.73
N ARG A 266 -12.48 2.99 -2.95
CA ARG A 266 -12.16 4.03 -1.98
C ARG A 266 -13.35 4.98 -1.82
N GLY A 267 -13.58 5.47 -0.59
CA GLY A 267 -14.69 6.37 -0.32
C GLY A 267 -14.43 7.26 0.89
N LEU A 268 -15.20 8.36 1.00
CA LEU A 268 -15.10 9.35 2.06
C LEU A 268 -16.47 9.76 2.57
N LEU A 269 -16.64 9.71 3.88
CA LEU A 269 -17.79 10.27 4.58
C LEU A 269 -17.36 11.48 5.41
N VAL A 270 -18.03 12.61 5.19
CA VAL A 270 -17.90 13.80 6.00
C VAL A 270 -19.08 13.87 6.95
N LEU A 271 -18.83 13.71 8.24
CA LEU A 271 -19.85 13.67 9.28
C LEU A 271 -19.40 14.53 10.46
N ALA A 272 -20.15 15.53 10.84
CA ALA A 272 -19.82 16.43 11.94
C ALA A 272 -19.52 15.67 13.24
N THR A 273 -18.69 16.24 14.11
CA THR A 273 -18.37 15.64 15.41
C THR A 273 -19.64 15.43 16.24
N GLY A 274 -19.79 14.26 16.85
CA GLY A 274 -20.98 13.92 17.65
C GLY A 274 -22.16 13.33 16.87
N THR A 275 -22.07 13.23 15.53
CA THR A 275 -23.11 12.63 14.69
C THR A 275 -23.02 11.10 14.59
N GLY A 276 -21.97 10.50 15.15
CA GLY A 276 -21.84 9.04 15.28
C GLY A 276 -21.07 8.36 14.16
N LYS A 277 -19.96 8.97 13.68
CA LYS A 277 -19.03 8.38 12.69
C LYS A 277 -18.71 6.92 12.97
N THR A 278 -18.33 6.60 14.22
CA THR A 278 -17.98 5.23 14.63
C THR A 278 -19.15 4.26 14.51
N ARG A 279 -20.40 4.70 14.78
CA ARG A 279 -21.59 3.84 14.60
C ARG A 279 -21.85 3.55 13.13
N VAL A 280 -21.66 4.54 12.26
CA VAL A 280 -21.76 4.37 10.79
C VAL A 280 -20.74 3.36 10.32
N SER A 281 -19.47 3.43 10.77
CA SER A 281 -18.45 2.45 10.40
C SER A 281 -18.75 1.04 10.90
N ILE A 282 -19.26 0.87 12.13
CA ILE A 282 -19.64 -0.43 12.67
C ILE A 282 -20.79 -1.05 11.85
N SER A 283 -21.83 -0.27 11.55
CA SER A 283 -22.97 -0.72 10.77
C SER A 283 -22.57 -1.09 9.33
N LEU A 284 -21.68 -0.31 8.71
CA LEU A 284 -21.11 -0.61 7.40
C LEU A 284 -20.32 -1.93 7.44
N CYS A 285 -19.45 -2.12 8.44
CA CYS A 285 -18.70 -3.37 8.61
C CYS A 285 -19.63 -4.58 8.76
N LYS A 286 -20.67 -4.47 9.59
CA LYS A 286 -21.66 -5.56 9.77
C LYS A 286 -22.36 -5.91 8.47
N LEU A 287 -22.76 -4.91 7.70
CA LEU A 287 -23.42 -5.09 6.42
C LEU A 287 -22.49 -5.79 5.41
N LEU A 288 -21.24 -5.32 5.28
CA LEU A 288 -20.27 -5.89 4.36
C LEU A 288 -19.84 -7.31 4.75
N ASP A 289 -19.66 -7.58 6.06
CA ASP A 289 -19.32 -8.91 6.59
C ASP A 289 -20.41 -9.93 6.33
N ASN A 290 -21.66 -9.60 6.64
CA ASN A 290 -22.81 -10.48 6.43
C ASN A 290 -23.00 -10.89 4.96
N ASN A 291 -22.46 -10.11 4.02
CA ASN A 291 -22.62 -10.34 2.59
C ASN A 291 -21.31 -10.77 1.89
N ASN A 292 -20.35 -11.27 2.65
CA ASN A 292 -19.09 -11.82 2.16
C ASN A 292 -18.21 -10.82 1.38
N TRP A 293 -18.36 -9.51 1.66
CA TRP A 293 -17.50 -8.48 1.07
C TRP A 293 -16.17 -8.35 1.80
N ILE A 294 -16.21 -8.53 3.12
CA ILE A 294 -15.04 -8.40 4.00
C ILE A 294 -15.01 -9.54 5.02
N LYS A 295 -13.81 -9.88 5.47
CA LYS A 295 -13.54 -10.78 6.60
C LYS A 295 -12.64 -10.15 7.64
N ARG A 296 -11.63 -9.39 7.22
CA ARG A 296 -10.65 -8.73 8.09
C ARG A 296 -10.68 -7.24 7.87
N VAL A 297 -10.76 -6.50 8.96
CA VAL A 297 -10.87 -5.02 8.97
C VAL A 297 -9.75 -4.43 9.78
N LEU A 298 -9.08 -3.42 9.22
CA LEU A 298 -8.15 -2.58 9.94
C LEU A 298 -8.82 -1.23 10.23
N PHE A 299 -8.86 -0.83 11.49
CA PHE A 299 -9.31 0.49 11.92
C PHE A 299 -8.10 1.31 12.36
N LEU A 300 -7.89 2.45 11.71
CA LEU A 300 -6.78 3.36 11.97
C LEU A 300 -7.26 4.68 12.55
N ALA A 301 -6.61 5.12 13.64
CA ALA A 301 -6.80 6.44 14.22
C ALA A 301 -5.46 7.07 14.61
N ASP A 302 -5.43 8.38 14.84
CA ASP A 302 -4.21 9.11 15.15
C ASP A 302 -3.68 8.82 16.56
N ARG A 303 -4.58 8.58 17.53
CA ARG A 303 -4.23 8.45 18.96
C ARG A 303 -4.74 7.16 19.57
N THR A 304 -3.97 6.61 20.51
CA THR A 304 -4.31 5.38 21.22
C THR A 304 -5.67 5.45 21.93
N GLU A 305 -6.05 6.60 22.48
CA GLU A 305 -7.35 6.79 23.13
C GLU A 305 -8.52 6.64 22.15
N LEU A 306 -8.37 7.15 20.91
CA LEU A 306 -9.38 6.99 19.85
C LEU A 306 -9.46 5.53 19.41
N VAL A 307 -8.32 4.83 19.30
CA VAL A 307 -8.24 3.40 19.03
C VAL A 307 -9.00 2.61 20.09
N LYS A 308 -8.74 2.86 21.40
CA LYS A 308 -9.44 2.21 22.53
C LYS A 308 -10.95 2.48 22.51
N GLN A 309 -11.34 3.72 22.27
CA GLN A 309 -12.74 4.11 22.20
C GLN A 309 -13.46 3.43 21.03
N ALA A 310 -12.83 3.40 19.84
CA ALA A 310 -13.38 2.71 18.68
C ALA A 310 -13.55 1.21 18.97
N ARG A 311 -12.48 0.52 19.45
CA ARG A 311 -12.54 -0.90 19.82
C ARG A 311 -13.68 -1.19 20.78
N LYS A 312 -13.81 -0.44 21.88
CA LYS A 312 -14.91 -0.61 22.87
C LYS A 312 -16.29 -0.48 22.24
N ASN A 313 -16.46 0.45 21.28
CA ASN A 313 -17.72 0.59 20.55
C ASN A 313 -17.97 -0.59 19.61
N PHE A 314 -16.96 -1.09 18.92
CA PHE A 314 -17.07 -2.28 18.07
C PHE A 314 -17.41 -3.52 18.91
N GLU A 315 -16.75 -3.76 20.04
CA GLU A 315 -17.04 -4.84 20.96
C GLU A 315 -18.50 -4.82 21.46
N LYS A 316 -19.03 -3.63 21.70
CA LYS A 316 -20.43 -3.47 22.14
C LYS A 316 -21.44 -3.92 21.10
N TYR A 317 -21.21 -3.59 19.83
CA TYR A 317 -22.18 -3.84 18.75
C TYR A 317 -21.89 -5.08 17.92
N LEU A 318 -20.67 -5.61 17.98
CA LEU A 318 -20.23 -6.83 17.31
C LEU A 318 -19.55 -7.81 18.29
N PRO A 319 -20.24 -8.22 19.38
CA PRO A 319 -19.62 -9.00 20.46
C PRO A 319 -19.15 -10.40 20.04
N SER A 320 -19.64 -10.93 18.92
CA SER A 320 -19.22 -12.24 18.39
C SER A 320 -17.94 -12.20 17.56
N GLN A 321 -17.40 -11.01 17.27
CA GLN A 321 -16.22 -10.84 16.44
C GLN A 321 -14.95 -10.80 17.28
N THR A 322 -13.86 -11.39 16.75
CA THR A 322 -12.55 -11.31 17.40
C THR A 322 -11.90 -9.96 17.10
N MET A 323 -11.41 -9.30 18.15
CA MET A 323 -10.84 -7.96 18.08
C MET A 323 -9.50 -7.89 18.80
N THR A 324 -8.57 -7.12 18.27
CA THR A 324 -7.26 -6.84 18.89
C THR A 324 -6.82 -5.41 18.62
N SER A 325 -5.97 -4.88 19.49
CA SER A 325 -5.33 -3.57 19.31
C SER A 325 -3.81 -3.74 19.25
N LEU A 326 -3.19 -3.40 18.12
CA LEU A 326 -1.74 -3.45 17.97
C LEU A 326 -1.02 -2.37 18.81
N SER A 327 -1.76 -1.33 19.18
CA SER A 327 -1.21 -0.17 19.92
C SER A 327 -1.36 -0.30 21.45
N ASP A 328 -2.14 -1.27 21.95
CA ASP A 328 -2.52 -1.34 23.37
C ASP A 328 -2.41 -2.75 23.97
N ASP A 329 -2.66 -3.81 23.19
CA ASP A 329 -2.56 -5.18 23.69
C ASP A 329 -1.09 -5.59 23.86
N THR A 330 -0.76 -6.25 24.96
CA THR A 330 0.61 -6.76 25.22
C THR A 330 0.99 -7.86 24.21
N GLU A 331 0.01 -8.73 23.89
CA GLU A 331 0.16 -9.81 22.91
C GLU A 331 -1.01 -9.72 21.90
N PRO A 332 -0.88 -8.90 20.84
CA PRO A 332 -1.97 -8.72 19.91
C PRO A 332 -2.21 -9.97 19.07
N ASN A 333 -3.48 -10.37 18.97
CA ASN A 333 -3.90 -11.46 18.09
C ASN A 333 -3.96 -10.99 16.63
N LYS A 334 -2.89 -11.19 15.87
CA LYS A 334 -2.77 -10.78 14.45
C LYS A 334 -3.78 -11.47 13.52
N SER A 335 -4.37 -12.61 13.95
CA SER A 335 -5.42 -13.31 13.20
C SER A 335 -6.83 -12.82 13.51
N ALA A 336 -6.98 -11.82 14.39
CA ALA A 336 -8.28 -11.25 14.71
C ALA A 336 -8.97 -10.66 13.47
N ARG A 337 -10.29 -10.73 13.45
CA ARG A 337 -11.09 -10.19 12.34
C ARG A 337 -11.10 -8.67 12.29
N PHE A 338 -11.04 -8.02 13.46
CA PHE A 338 -10.94 -6.57 13.58
C PHE A 338 -9.65 -6.21 14.29
N VAL A 339 -8.80 -5.49 13.60
CA VAL A 339 -7.52 -5.02 14.12
C VAL A 339 -7.60 -3.49 14.24
N PHE A 340 -7.28 -2.99 15.42
CA PHE A 340 -7.26 -1.56 15.74
C PHE A 340 -5.81 -1.11 15.93
N SER A 341 -5.43 0.00 15.31
CA SER A 341 -4.05 0.50 15.42
C SER A 341 -3.98 2.02 15.28
N THR A 342 -2.91 2.59 15.82
CA THR A 342 -2.49 3.93 15.38
C THR A 342 -1.73 3.83 14.06
N TYR A 343 -1.70 4.92 13.30
CA TYR A 343 -0.91 4.97 12.06
C TYR A 343 0.57 4.68 12.30
N GLN A 344 1.13 5.24 13.39
CA GLN A 344 2.55 5.05 13.73
C GLN A 344 2.86 3.58 14.05
N THR A 345 2.00 2.91 14.78
CA THR A 345 2.17 1.48 15.07
C THR A 345 2.09 0.66 13.80
N MET A 346 1.10 0.90 12.93
CA MET A 346 0.94 0.14 11.69
C MET A 346 2.12 0.31 10.73
N ILE A 347 2.72 1.51 10.62
CA ILE A 347 3.95 1.71 9.84
C ILE A 347 5.07 0.79 10.31
N ASN A 348 5.23 0.60 11.61
CA ASN A 348 6.25 -0.30 12.14
C ASN A 348 5.98 -1.76 11.74
N TYR A 349 4.72 -2.18 11.72
CA TYR A 349 4.33 -3.54 11.32
C TYR A 349 4.55 -3.83 9.83
N ILE A 350 4.27 -2.88 8.95
CA ILE A 350 4.52 -3.08 7.50
C ILE A 350 6.00 -2.97 7.12
N ASN A 351 6.83 -2.37 7.98
CA ASN A 351 8.28 -2.29 7.78
C ASN A 351 9.04 -3.37 8.58
N ALA A 352 8.33 -4.26 9.27
CA ALA A 352 8.98 -5.33 10.06
C ALA A 352 9.56 -6.43 9.15
N GLU A 353 10.67 -7.00 9.57
CA GLU A 353 11.27 -8.19 8.98
C GLU A 353 11.32 -9.32 10.04
N PRO A 354 10.65 -10.45 9.79
CA PRO A 354 9.82 -10.80 8.63
C PRO A 354 8.51 -9.99 8.57
N VAL A 355 7.96 -9.89 7.36
CA VAL A 355 6.66 -9.22 7.11
C VAL A 355 5.57 -9.90 7.92
N GLU A 356 4.84 -9.12 8.70
CA GLU A 356 3.82 -9.66 9.62
C GLU A 356 2.40 -9.73 9.03
N PHE A 357 2.09 -8.85 8.09
CA PHE A 357 0.81 -8.81 7.39
C PHE A 357 1.05 -8.81 5.89
N SER A 358 0.47 -9.78 5.18
CA SER A 358 0.47 -9.80 3.71
C SER A 358 -0.29 -8.61 3.14
N ILE A 359 -0.05 -8.28 1.87
CA ILE A 359 -0.70 -7.15 1.20
C ILE A 359 -2.24 -7.30 1.11
N GLY A 360 -2.75 -8.52 1.09
CA GLY A 360 -4.17 -8.86 1.07
C GLY A 360 -4.76 -9.20 2.43
N HIS A 361 -4.01 -9.00 3.52
CA HIS A 361 -4.46 -9.39 4.86
C HIS A 361 -5.76 -8.71 5.27
N PHE A 362 -5.92 -7.43 4.99
CA PHE A 362 -7.13 -6.67 5.30
C PHE A 362 -7.99 -6.44 4.06
N ASP A 363 -9.29 -6.68 4.17
CA ASP A 363 -10.26 -6.44 3.10
C ASP A 363 -10.77 -5.00 3.10
N LEU A 364 -10.81 -4.39 4.27
CA LEU A 364 -11.27 -3.03 4.49
C LEU A 364 -10.36 -2.32 5.49
N ILE A 365 -9.93 -1.13 5.12
CA ILE A 365 -9.27 -0.19 6.03
C ILE A 365 -10.22 0.99 6.26
N ILE A 366 -10.50 1.26 7.53
CA ILE A 366 -11.24 2.45 7.97
C ILE A 366 -10.25 3.44 8.55
N ILE A 367 -10.29 4.66 8.03
CA ILE A 367 -9.45 5.78 8.46
C ILE A 367 -10.33 6.74 9.24
N ASP A 368 -10.11 6.83 10.55
CA ASP A 368 -10.75 7.88 11.36
C ASP A 368 -9.92 9.16 11.32
N GLU A 369 -10.59 10.29 11.23
CA GLU A 369 -10.02 11.63 11.01
C GLU A 369 -9.13 11.69 9.74
N ALA A 370 -9.70 11.27 8.60
CA ALA A 370 -9.06 11.26 7.29
C ALA A 370 -8.82 12.69 6.76
N HIS A 371 -7.94 13.44 7.40
CA HIS A 371 -7.58 14.80 7.02
C HIS A 371 -6.07 14.91 6.72
N ARG A 372 -5.64 16.08 6.22
CA ARG A 372 -4.37 16.42 5.59
C ARG A 372 -3.08 15.74 6.10
N SER A 373 -2.90 15.60 7.41
CA SER A 373 -1.63 15.10 7.98
C SER A 373 -1.41 13.60 7.83
N VAL A 374 -2.49 12.83 7.62
CA VAL A 374 -2.44 11.36 7.58
C VAL A 374 -1.79 10.87 6.29
N PHE A 375 -2.13 11.48 5.16
CA PHE A 375 -1.75 10.96 3.86
C PHE A 375 -0.30 11.26 3.46
N GLY A 376 0.24 12.41 3.86
CA GLY A 376 1.65 12.76 3.61
C GLY A 376 2.62 11.84 4.36
N LYS A 377 2.34 11.60 5.65
CA LYS A 377 3.22 10.84 6.54
C LYS A 377 3.00 9.32 6.48
N TYR A 378 1.75 8.89 6.33
CA TYR A 378 1.35 7.49 6.44
C TYR A 378 0.78 6.89 5.15
N GLY A 379 0.95 7.57 4.02
CA GLY A 379 0.46 7.13 2.70
C GLY A 379 0.94 5.73 2.31
N ALA A 380 2.12 5.33 2.79
CA ALA A 380 2.69 4.00 2.56
C ALA A 380 1.77 2.86 3.04
N ILE A 381 1.00 3.05 4.13
CA ILE A 381 0.04 2.03 4.61
C ILE A 381 -1.02 1.74 3.55
N PHE A 382 -1.55 2.80 2.91
CA PHE A 382 -2.63 2.71 1.95
C PHE A 382 -2.19 2.25 0.55
N GLN A 383 -0.87 2.29 0.30
CA GLN A 383 -0.26 1.71 -0.89
C GLN A 383 0.14 0.25 -0.67
N TYR A 384 0.48 -0.09 0.59
CA TYR A 384 0.89 -1.43 0.95
C TYR A 384 -0.26 -2.43 0.85
N PHE A 385 -1.43 -2.12 1.43
CA PHE A 385 -2.55 -3.06 1.48
C PHE A 385 -3.46 -2.94 0.24
N ASP A 386 -3.73 -4.07 -0.40
CA ASP A 386 -4.75 -4.18 -1.46
C ASP A 386 -6.15 -4.33 -0.87
N SER A 387 -6.69 -3.28 -0.28
CA SER A 387 -7.94 -3.27 0.47
C SER A 387 -8.95 -2.24 -0.04
N LEU A 388 -10.21 -2.37 0.36
CA LEU A 388 -11.15 -1.25 0.32
C LEU A 388 -10.71 -0.19 1.35
N LEU A 389 -10.84 1.09 1.02
CA LEU A 389 -10.38 2.20 1.85
C LEU A 389 -11.51 3.19 2.09
N ILE A 390 -11.96 3.34 3.34
CA ILE A 390 -13.03 4.27 3.71
C ILE A 390 -12.51 5.29 4.72
N GLY A 391 -12.49 6.54 4.30
CA GLY A 391 -12.17 7.68 5.15
C GLY A 391 -13.40 8.21 5.88
N LEU A 392 -13.23 8.54 7.17
CA LEU A 392 -14.20 9.25 7.99
C LEU A 392 -13.55 10.55 8.46
N THR A 393 -14.23 11.67 8.33
CA THR A 393 -13.74 12.95 8.84
C THR A 393 -14.89 13.81 9.34
N ALA A 394 -14.58 14.71 10.28
CA ALA A 394 -15.50 15.80 10.66
C ALA A 394 -15.16 17.10 9.96
N THR A 395 -14.03 17.17 9.26
CA THR A 395 -13.60 18.36 8.52
C THR A 395 -14.55 18.62 7.37
N PRO A 396 -15.18 19.81 7.27
CA PRO A 396 -16.07 20.14 6.17
C PRO A 396 -15.36 20.02 4.81
N ARG A 397 -16.12 19.67 3.77
CA ARG A 397 -15.60 19.51 2.40
C ARG A 397 -14.69 20.65 1.94
N ALA A 398 -15.08 21.89 2.23
CA ALA A 398 -14.32 23.09 1.84
C ALA A 398 -12.90 23.18 2.43
N GLU A 399 -12.64 22.45 3.52
CA GLU A 399 -11.36 22.44 4.23
C GLU A 399 -10.55 21.16 3.95
N ILE A 400 -11.10 20.20 3.20
CA ILE A 400 -10.40 18.96 2.84
C ILE A 400 -9.35 19.25 1.78
N ASP A 401 -8.13 18.77 2.01
CA ASP A 401 -7.03 18.91 1.06
C ASP A 401 -7.29 18.09 -0.23
N LYS A 402 -6.89 18.65 -1.36
CA LYS A 402 -6.94 17.97 -2.67
C LYS A 402 -6.22 16.63 -2.67
N ASN A 403 -5.14 16.50 -1.91
CA ASN A 403 -4.39 15.24 -1.78
C ASN A 403 -5.24 14.13 -1.15
N THR A 404 -6.15 14.47 -0.23
CA THR A 404 -7.09 13.51 0.38
C THR A 404 -8.06 12.96 -0.66
N PHE A 405 -8.65 13.83 -1.49
CA PHE A 405 -9.53 13.41 -2.57
C PHE A 405 -8.79 12.57 -3.62
N GLN A 406 -7.56 12.98 -3.96
CA GLN A 406 -6.71 12.27 -4.91
C GLN A 406 -6.36 10.85 -4.44
N LEU A 407 -5.97 10.70 -3.18
CA LEU A 407 -5.68 9.38 -2.60
C LEU A 407 -6.93 8.50 -2.52
N LEU A 408 -8.08 9.09 -2.24
CA LEU A 408 -9.36 8.37 -2.19
C LEU A 408 -10.01 8.22 -3.56
N GLU A 409 -9.34 8.63 -4.64
CA GLU A 409 -9.83 8.53 -6.03
C GLU A 409 -11.19 9.20 -6.22
N LEU A 410 -11.39 10.35 -5.57
CA LEU A 410 -12.63 11.11 -5.58
C LEU A 410 -12.45 12.44 -6.35
N GLU A 411 -13.47 12.84 -7.09
CA GLU A 411 -13.50 14.09 -7.90
C GLU A 411 -13.82 15.34 -7.06
N ASN A 412 -13.06 15.57 -5.97
CA ASN A 412 -13.24 16.69 -5.02
C ASN A 412 -14.61 16.72 -4.32
N GLU A 413 -15.32 15.61 -4.29
CA GLU A 413 -16.57 15.44 -3.57
C GLU A 413 -16.55 14.20 -2.69
N PRO A 414 -16.97 14.30 -1.40
CA PRO A 414 -17.18 13.12 -0.58
C PRO A 414 -18.40 12.33 -1.07
N ASN A 415 -18.44 11.04 -0.75
CA ASN A 415 -19.63 10.23 -1.06
C ASN A 415 -20.88 10.69 -0.30
N PHE A 416 -20.67 11.28 0.86
CA PHE A 416 -21.74 11.87 1.66
C PHE A 416 -21.17 12.92 2.62
N GLU A 417 -21.89 14.02 2.78
CA GLU A 417 -21.58 15.06 3.75
C GLU A 417 -22.79 15.32 4.63
N TYR A 418 -22.58 15.45 5.94
CA TYR A 418 -23.57 15.89 6.91
C TYR A 418 -22.91 16.89 7.86
N THR A 419 -23.23 18.13 7.64
CA THR A 419 -22.60 19.29 8.28
C THR A 419 -23.09 19.48 9.72
N TYR A 420 -22.36 20.30 10.46
CA TYR A 420 -22.75 20.69 11.82
C TYR A 420 -24.08 21.46 11.83
N ASP A 421 -24.28 22.34 10.86
CA ASP A 421 -25.50 23.17 10.75
C ASP A 421 -26.72 22.31 10.41
N GLU A 422 -26.60 21.35 9.50
CA GLU A 422 -27.67 20.38 9.23
C GLU A 422 -28.01 19.56 10.48
N ALA A 423 -27.00 19.14 11.24
CA ALA A 423 -27.20 18.37 12.46
C ALA A 423 -27.89 19.17 13.57
N ILE A 424 -27.71 20.51 13.62
CA ILE A 424 -28.46 21.41 14.51
C ILE A 424 -29.89 21.56 14.00
N ALA A 425 -30.06 21.81 12.70
CA ALA A 425 -31.39 21.98 12.10
C ALA A 425 -32.28 20.75 12.32
N ASP A 426 -31.70 19.55 12.21
CA ASP A 426 -32.36 18.27 12.45
C ASP A 426 -32.52 17.93 13.93
N GLY A 427 -32.01 18.76 14.86
CA GLY A 427 -32.11 18.57 16.30
C GLY A 427 -31.20 17.48 16.89
N TYR A 428 -30.20 17.01 16.16
CA TYR A 428 -29.24 15.99 16.65
C TYR A 428 -28.02 16.58 17.37
N LEU A 429 -27.71 17.88 17.12
CA LEU A 429 -26.66 18.62 17.82
C LEU A 429 -27.23 19.93 18.38
N CYS A 430 -26.61 20.42 19.45
CA CYS A 430 -26.94 21.71 20.05
C CYS A 430 -26.06 22.81 19.43
N PRO A 431 -26.61 24.01 19.20
CA PRO A 431 -25.82 25.15 18.75
C PRO A 431 -24.77 25.50 19.82
N TYR A 432 -23.57 25.85 19.40
CA TYR A 432 -22.52 26.30 20.30
C TYR A 432 -22.64 27.81 20.56
N ARG A 433 -22.22 28.22 21.75
CA ARG A 433 -22.06 29.64 22.08
C ARG A 433 -20.58 29.96 22.20
N LEU A 434 -20.07 30.80 21.31
CA LEU A 434 -18.69 31.26 21.37
C LEU A 434 -18.55 32.29 22.49
N LYS A 435 -17.83 31.95 23.57
CA LYS A 435 -17.41 32.90 24.57
C LYS A 435 -15.96 33.26 24.32
N LYS A 436 -15.71 34.45 23.76
CA LYS A 436 -14.35 34.98 23.65
C LYS A 436 -13.84 35.31 25.05
N CYS A 437 -12.93 34.49 25.56
CA CYS A 437 -12.16 34.82 26.76
C CYS A 437 -10.88 35.51 26.34
N ASN A 438 -10.84 36.82 26.44
CA ASN A 438 -9.60 37.57 26.22
C ASN A 438 -8.79 37.54 27.52
N SER A 439 -7.68 36.84 27.55
CA SER A 439 -6.71 37.01 28.62
C SER A 439 -5.99 38.35 28.45
N LYS A 440 -5.49 38.91 29.56
CA LYS A 440 -4.68 40.15 29.50
C LYS A 440 -3.47 39.94 28.60
N MET A 441 -2.93 38.72 28.51
CA MET A 441 -1.81 38.33 27.67
C MET A 441 -2.15 38.44 26.16
N ILE A 442 -3.34 38.00 25.74
CA ILE A 442 -3.76 38.05 24.32
C ILE A 442 -3.97 39.51 23.87
N ASN A 443 -4.49 40.38 24.76
CA ASN A 443 -4.82 41.75 24.42
C ASN A 443 -3.62 42.75 24.48
N ARG A 444 -2.60 42.46 25.30
CA ARG A 444 -1.46 43.35 25.54
C ARG A 444 -0.13 42.81 25.02
N GLY A 445 -0.09 41.54 24.58
CA GLY A 445 1.15 40.81 24.35
C GLY A 445 1.85 40.50 25.69
N ILE A 446 2.86 39.67 25.62
CA ILE A 446 3.78 39.43 26.75
C ILE A 446 4.94 40.41 26.55
N ARG A 447 5.11 41.33 27.51
CA ARG A 447 6.32 42.13 27.50
C ARG A 447 7.40 41.34 28.22
N TYR A 448 8.61 41.38 27.70
CA TYR A 448 9.79 40.71 28.30
C TYR A 448 9.93 41.05 29.79
N ASP A 449 9.68 42.33 30.14
CA ASP A 449 9.74 42.81 31.51
C ASP A 449 8.71 42.24 32.47
N ASP A 450 7.59 41.74 31.97
CA ASP A 450 6.52 41.12 32.77
C ASP A 450 6.77 39.65 33.07
N LEU A 451 7.83 39.03 32.51
CA LEU A 451 8.21 37.63 32.72
C LEU A 451 9.06 37.46 33.98
N SER A 452 8.86 36.31 34.68
CA SER A 452 9.75 35.93 35.75
C SER A 452 11.18 35.63 35.22
N PRO A 453 12.21 35.69 36.07
CA PRO A 453 13.60 35.40 35.64
C PRO A 453 13.70 33.99 34.97
N GLU A 454 13.00 33.00 35.47
CA GLU A 454 12.98 31.63 34.92
C GLU A 454 12.29 31.57 33.53
N GLN A 455 11.21 32.35 33.37
CA GLN A 455 10.51 32.44 32.08
C GLN A 455 11.31 33.19 31.02
N ARG A 456 12.09 34.22 31.42
CA ARG A 456 13.02 34.92 30.52
C ARG A 456 14.12 34.00 30.02
N GLU A 457 14.74 33.23 30.92
CA GLU A 457 15.78 32.27 30.55
C GLU A 457 15.24 31.17 29.60
N GLN A 458 14.01 30.72 29.80
CA GLN A 458 13.38 29.76 28.88
C GLN A 458 13.09 30.37 27.50
N LEU A 459 12.65 31.62 27.44
CA LEU A 459 12.37 32.35 26.21
C LEU A 459 13.67 32.64 25.42
N GLU A 460 14.73 33.01 26.12
CA GLU A 460 16.06 33.22 25.52
C GLU A 460 16.61 31.92 24.92
N LYS A 461 16.50 30.79 25.60
CA LYS A 461 16.90 29.48 25.05
C LYS A 461 16.10 29.11 23.78
N VAL A 462 14.82 29.44 23.73
CA VAL A 462 14.02 29.23 22.52
C VAL A 462 14.46 30.14 21.38
N TRP A 463 14.74 31.39 21.66
CA TRP A 463 15.23 32.36 20.66
C TRP A 463 16.62 31.99 20.13
N GLU A 464 17.54 31.57 20.99
CA GLU A 464 18.85 31.06 20.57
C GLU A 464 18.72 29.84 19.68
N TYR A 465 17.81 28.90 20.03
CA TYR A 465 17.54 27.73 19.22
C TYR A 465 16.91 28.08 17.85
N GLU A 466 15.97 29.05 17.82
CA GLU A 466 15.37 29.50 16.55
C GLU A 466 16.37 30.29 15.69
N LYS A 467 17.25 31.10 16.28
CA LYS A 467 18.33 31.77 15.56
C LYS A 467 19.31 30.78 14.94
N ALA A 468 19.72 29.77 15.69
CA ALA A 468 20.60 28.70 15.21
C ALA A 468 19.99 27.92 14.06
N MET A 469 18.65 27.59 14.13
CA MET A 469 17.93 26.88 13.09
C MET A 469 17.72 27.73 11.81
N LYS A 470 17.66 29.07 11.93
CA LYS A 470 17.45 29.96 10.78
C LYS A 470 18.76 30.44 10.17
N GLY A 471 19.92 30.06 10.71
CA GLY A 471 21.25 30.46 10.21
C GLY A 471 21.50 31.96 10.25
N ILE A 472 20.87 32.69 11.19
CA ILE A 472 21.09 34.15 11.36
C ILE A 472 22.39 34.34 12.15
N PRO A 473 23.38 35.12 11.63
CA PRO A 473 24.61 35.39 12.33
C PRO A 473 24.36 36.11 13.65
N GLU A 474 25.26 35.93 14.65
CA GLU A 474 25.18 36.54 16.00
C GLU A 474 25.24 38.07 16.06
N ASP A 475 25.57 38.75 14.95
CA ASP A 475 25.91 40.18 14.92
C ASP A 475 24.84 41.14 14.37
N GLU A 476 23.60 40.67 14.15
CA GLU A 476 22.45 41.54 13.81
C GLU A 476 21.49 41.66 15.01
N GLU A 477 21.67 42.74 15.80
CA GLU A 477 20.73 43.23 16.81
C GLU A 477 19.46 43.86 16.17
#